data_2140bcbd8b8da325431497b9e2b69a8b
#
_entry.id   2140bcbd8b8da325431497b9e2b69a8b
#
_cell.length_a   1.000
_cell.length_b   1.000
_cell.length_c   1.000
_cell.angle_alpha   90.00
_cell.angle_beta   90.00
_cell.angle_gamma   90.00
#
_symmetry.space_group_name_H-M   'P 1'
#
loop_
_entity.id
_entity.type
_entity.pdbx_description
1 polymer ?
#
loop_
_entity_poly.entity_id
_entity_poly.type
_entity_poly.pdbx_seq_one_letter_code
_entity_poly.pdbx_strand_id
1 'polypeptide(L)'
;MRPWIAIFSQTGSELKAICDHFNVWPTEIITNNRNEEKWAHNIPVDKVTIMNFDAIHNGLRFTKQRCFVTLHGYLKIIPKDIVELHDIYNGHPAAIHLHPELKGKDPQEKTWKGHAKYHTIGSVIHRVTEGVDEGEVVHSVLRDNTCITKEELYNTLKDCSLQSWLEFLPEHINV
;
A
#
# COMPACT_ATOMS: atom_id res chain seq x y z
N MET A 1 -21.41 -1.41 -7.16
CA MET A 1 -20.01 -1.03 -6.87
C MET A 1 -19.37 -2.11 -6.02
N ARG A 2 -18.08 -2.39 -6.20
CA ARG A 2 -17.35 -3.36 -5.37
C ARG A 2 -17.03 -2.75 -4.02
N PRO A 3 -17.16 -3.49 -2.90
CA PRO A 3 -16.71 -3.01 -1.59
C PRO A 3 -15.22 -2.68 -1.63
N TRP A 4 -14.83 -1.54 -1.03
CA TRP A 4 -13.44 -1.20 -0.81
C TRP A 4 -13.01 -1.71 0.56
N ILE A 5 -12.02 -2.59 0.59
CA ILE A 5 -11.36 -3.09 1.81
C ILE A 5 -9.94 -2.53 1.82
N ALA A 6 -9.54 -1.88 2.90
CA ALA A 6 -8.16 -1.43 3.09
C ALA A 6 -7.48 -2.22 4.21
N ILE A 7 -6.24 -2.65 3.96
CA ILE A 7 -5.47 -3.45 4.93
C ILE A 7 -4.15 -2.75 5.23
N PHE A 8 -3.84 -2.56 6.51
CA PHE A 8 -2.56 -2.02 6.95
C PHE A 8 -1.92 -2.84 8.06
N SER A 9 -0.58 -2.88 8.13
CA SER A 9 0.19 -3.61 9.16
C SER A 9 0.96 -2.72 10.13
N GLN A 10 1.14 -1.45 9.81
CA GLN A 10 1.91 -0.49 10.62
C GLN A 10 1.00 0.54 11.29
N THR A 11 1.09 1.80 10.88
CA THR A 11 0.33 2.89 11.51
C THR A 11 -0.97 3.23 10.80
N GLY A 12 -1.14 2.84 9.54
CA GLY A 12 -2.26 3.25 8.72
C GLY A 12 -2.24 4.74 8.32
N SER A 13 -1.11 5.45 8.52
CA SER A 13 -1.02 6.88 8.25
C SER A 13 -1.25 7.25 6.79
N GLU A 14 -0.80 6.43 5.85
CA GLU A 14 -1.05 6.63 4.43
C GLU A 14 -2.54 6.48 4.11
N LEU A 15 -3.17 5.39 4.58
CA LEU A 15 -4.61 5.19 4.43
C LEU A 15 -5.41 6.36 5.01
N LYS A 16 -5.04 6.83 6.21
CA LYS A 16 -5.67 7.98 6.85
C LYS A 16 -5.58 9.23 5.97
N ALA A 17 -4.40 9.54 5.45
CA ALA A 17 -4.18 10.71 4.59
C ALA A 17 -5.01 10.63 3.29
N ILE A 18 -5.14 9.44 2.69
CA ILE A 18 -5.99 9.18 1.53
C ILE A 18 -7.46 9.45 1.88
N CYS A 19 -7.94 8.88 2.97
CA CYS A 19 -9.33 9.01 3.40
C CYS A 19 -9.70 10.47 3.75
N ASP A 20 -8.79 11.21 4.37
CA ASP A 20 -8.97 12.63 4.66
C ASP A 20 -9.05 13.45 3.38
N HIS A 21 -8.20 13.17 2.39
CA HIS A 21 -8.17 13.89 1.12
C HIS A 21 -9.49 13.77 0.37
N PHE A 22 -10.04 12.55 0.27
CA PHE A 22 -11.28 12.30 -0.46
C PHE A 22 -12.55 12.46 0.40
N ASN A 23 -12.40 12.58 1.71
CA ASN A 23 -13.50 12.50 2.68
C ASN A 23 -14.35 11.20 2.51
N VAL A 24 -13.68 10.11 2.17
CA VAL A 24 -14.28 8.78 1.95
C VAL A 24 -13.48 7.73 2.72
N TRP A 25 -14.18 6.82 3.38
CA TRP A 25 -13.58 5.70 4.09
C TRP A 25 -13.91 4.37 3.42
N PRO A 26 -12.99 3.37 3.51
CA PRO A 26 -13.28 2.01 3.08
C PRO A 26 -14.54 1.45 3.74
N THR A 27 -15.16 0.49 3.07
CA THR A 27 -16.27 -0.30 3.64
C THR A 27 -15.81 -1.04 4.89
N GLU A 28 -14.56 -1.54 4.85
CA GLU A 28 -13.91 -2.21 5.96
C GLU A 28 -12.42 -1.88 5.98
N ILE A 29 -11.90 -1.64 7.19
CA ILE A 29 -10.47 -1.47 7.44
C ILE A 29 -10.00 -2.66 8.26
N ILE A 30 -8.96 -3.35 7.83
CA ILE A 30 -8.42 -4.51 8.51
C ILE A 30 -6.96 -4.26 8.90
N THR A 31 -6.57 -4.65 10.09
CA THR A 31 -5.16 -4.58 10.52
C THR A 31 -4.76 -5.80 11.35
N ASN A 32 -3.50 -6.19 11.22
CA ASN A 32 -2.87 -7.14 12.15
C ASN A 32 -2.11 -6.44 13.28
N ASN A 33 -2.03 -5.11 13.28
CA ASN A 33 -1.42 -4.33 14.35
C ASN A 33 -2.41 -4.17 15.51
N ARG A 34 -2.13 -4.85 16.62
CA ARG A 34 -2.96 -4.81 17.85
C ARG A 34 -2.68 -3.61 18.74
N ASN A 35 -1.66 -2.82 18.43
CA ASN A 35 -1.30 -1.65 19.24
C ASN A 35 -1.95 -0.40 18.66
N GLU A 36 -3.16 -0.08 19.11
CA GLU A 36 -3.96 1.05 18.67
C GLU A 36 -3.27 2.40 18.93
N GLU A 37 -2.44 2.50 19.97
CA GLU A 37 -1.67 3.72 20.26
C GLU A 37 -0.67 4.08 19.16
N LYS A 38 -0.28 3.09 18.33
CA LYS A 38 0.60 3.29 17.17
C LYS A 38 -0.14 3.63 15.90
N TRP A 39 -1.48 3.59 15.89
CA TRP A 39 -2.25 3.95 14.71
C TRP A 39 -2.22 5.45 14.49
N ALA A 40 -2.39 5.85 13.23
CA ALA A 40 -2.53 7.26 12.92
C ALA A 40 -3.71 7.88 13.68
N HIS A 41 -3.49 9.06 14.22
CA HIS A 41 -4.51 9.77 14.99
C HIS A 41 -5.81 9.93 14.18
N ASN A 42 -6.95 9.73 14.83
CA ASN A 42 -8.28 9.83 14.21
C ASN A 42 -8.60 8.80 13.10
N ILE A 43 -7.95 7.64 13.06
CA ILE A 43 -8.53 6.51 12.34
C ILE A 43 -9.81 6.10 13.09
N PRO A 44 -10.97 5.94 12.39
CA PRO A 44 -12.22 5.54 13.04
C PRO A 44 -12.14 4.10 13.53
N VAL A 45 -11.86 3.92 14.84
CA VAL A 45 -11.67 2.61 15.47
C VAL A 45 -12.88 1.68 15.31
N ASP A 46 -14.08 2.24 15.23
CA ASP A 46 -15.32 1.50 14.99
C ASP A 46 -15.39 0.84 13.60
N LYS A 47 -14.56 1.29 12.65
CA LYS A 47 -14.43 0.71 11.30
C LYS A 47 -13.25 -0.26 11.16
N VAL A 48 -12.42 -0.39 12.19
CA VAL A 48 -11.20 -1.20 12.12
C VAL A 48 -11.44 -2.58 12.75
N THR A 49 -11.20 -3.62 11.98
CA THR A 49 -11.20 -5.00 12.45
C THR A 49 -9.76 -5.47 12.64
N ILE A 50 -9.43 -5.90 13.87
CA ILE A 50 -8.11 -6.44 14.20
C ILE A 50 -8.11 -7.94 13.97
N MET A 51 -7.26 -8.43 13.07
CA MET A 51 -7.13 -9.85 12.74
C MET A 51 -5.67 -10.26 12.62
N ASN A 52 -5.34 -11.51 12.89
CA ASN A 52 -4.05 -12.06 12.48
C ASN A 52 -4.03 -12.36 10.98
N PHE A 53 -2.84 -12.62 10.41
CA PHE A 53 -2.70 -12.85 8.97
C PHE A 53 -3.57 -13.99 8.43
N ASP A 54 -3.68 -15.10 9.16
CA ASP A 54 -4.48 -16.23 8.72
C ASP A 54 -5.98 -15.91 8.72
N ALA A 55 -6.45 -15.15 9.72
CA ALA A 55 -7.83 -14.68 9.78
C ALA A 55 -8.14 -13.67 8.64
N ILE A 56 -7.20 -12.78 8.30
CA ILE A 56 -7.31 -11.88 7.15
C ILE A 56 -7.46 -12.70 5.85
N HIS A 57 -6.56 -13.67 5.63
CA HIS A 57 -6.61 -14.52 4.43
C HIS A 57 -7.90 -15.34 4.37
N ASN A 58 -8.35 -15.90 5.49
CA ASN A 58 -9.60 -16.64 5.51
C ASN A 58 -10.82 -15.73 5.28
N GLY A 59 -10.83 -14.53 5.87
CA GLY A 59 -11.88 -13.54 5.62
C GLY A 59 -12.02 -13.21 4.15
N LEU A 60 -10.91 -12.89 3.48
CA LEU A 60 -10.89 -12.62 2.03
C LEU A 60 -11.33 -13.85 1.23
N ARG A 61 -10.83 -15.05 1.56
CA ARG A 61 -11.16 -16.29 0.85
C ARG A 61 -12.65 -16.63 0.87
N PHE A 62 -13.32 -16.38 1.99
CA PHE A 62 -14.73 -16.70 2.17
C PHE A 62 -15.68 -15.53 1.87
N THR A 63 -15.16 -14.38 1.51
CA THR A 63 -15.97 -13.26 1.05
C THR A 63 -16.58 -13.58 -0.32
N LYS A 64 -17.92 -13.60 -0.36
CA LYS A 64 -18.67 -14.03 -1.55
C LYS A 64 -18.63 -13.03 -2.71
N GLN A 65 -18.39 -11.78 -2.41
CA GLN A 65 -18.38 -10.70 -3.40
C GLN A 65 -16.94 -10.34 -3.77
N ARG A 66 -16.67 -10.11 -5.06
CA ARG A 66 -15.40 -9.55 -5.51
C ARG A 66 -15.19 -8.16 -4.93
N CYS A 67 -14.11 -7.96 -4.20
CA CYS A 67 -13.77 -6.71 -3.55
C CYS A 67 -12.63 -6.00 -4.29
N PHE A 68 -12.58 -4.68 -4.14
CA PHE A 68 -11.40 -3.87 -4.40
C PHE A 68 -10.60 -3.77 -3.10
N VAL A 69 -9.38 -4.27 -3.08
CA VAL A 69 -8.55 -4.37 -1.87
C VAL A 69 -7.28 -3.56 -2.04
N THR A 70 -6.99 -2.68 -1.07
CA THR A 70 -5.76 -1.88 -1.04
C THR A 70 -4.88 -2.26 0.15
N LEU A 71 -3.60 -2.47 -0.11
CA LEU A 71 -2.61 -2.83 0.90
C LEU A 71 -1.70 -1.65 1.20
N HIS A 72 -1.60 -1.29 2.49
CA HIS A 72 -0.82 -0.15 2.98
C HIS A 72 0.23 -0.64 3.98
N GLY A 73 1.42 -1.00 3.47
CA GLY A 73 2.49 -1.57 4.29
C GLY A 73 2.15 -2.96 4.83
N TYR A 74 1.37 -3.74 4.09
CA TYR A 74 1.06 -5.12 4.44
C TYR A 74 2.27 -6.02 4.19
N LEU A 75 2.69 -6.80 5.19
CA LEU A 75 3.98 -7.49 5.20
C LEU A 75 3.88 -9.01 4.93
N LYS A 76 2.75 -9.49 4.42
CA LYS A 76 2.54 -10.91 4.15
C LYS A 76 2.14 -11.14 2.70
N ILE A 77 2.66 -12.19 2.08
CA ILE A 77 2.25 -12.61 0.74
C ILE A 77 0.78 -13.06 0.78
N ILE A 78 -0.02 -12.57 -0.16
CA ILE A 78 -1.41 -13.00 -0.34
C ILE A 78 -1.41 -14.30 -1.15
N PRO A 79 -2.07 -15.37 -0.68
CA PRO A 79 -2.19 -16.62 -1.42
C PRO A 79 -2.86 -16.46 -2.78
N LYS A 80 -2.45 -17.27 -3.75
CA LYS A 80 -2.94 -17.24 -5.13
C LYS A 80 -4.45 -17.33 -5.24
N ASP A 81 -5.06 -18.24 -4.50
CA ASP A 81 -6.51 -18.45 -4.49
C ASP A 81 -7.29 -17.18 -4.08
N ILE A 82 -6.71 -16.35 -3.20
CA ILE A 82 -7.31 -15.07 -2.79
C ILE A 82 -7.09 -14.00 -3.86
N VAL A 83 -5.89 -13.95 -4.46
CA VAL A 83 -5.58 -13.00 -5.54
C VAL A 83 -6.53 -13.18 -6.74
N GLU A 84 -6.94 -14.40 -7.04
CA GLU A 84 -7.87 -14.69 -8.13
C GLU A 84 -9.32 -14.26 -7.81
N LEU A 85 -9.69 -14.16 -6.53
CA LEU A 85 -11.03 -13.78 -6.09
C LEU A 85 -11.27 -12.27 -6.06
N HIS A 86 -10.23 -11.46 -5.87
CA HIS A 86 -10.35 -10.03 -5.63
C HIS A 86 -9.42 -9.21 -6.53
N ASP A 87 -9.71 -7.91 -6.64
CA ASP A 87 -8.79 -6.94 -7.27
C ASP A 87 -7.94 -6.31 -6.18
N ILE A 88 -6.73 -6.84 -5.99
CA ILE A 88 -5.83 -6.46 -4.90
C ILE A 88 -4.66 -5.64 -5.43
N TYR A 89 -4.42 -4.49 -4.82
CA TYR A 89 -3.34 -3.57 -5.17
C TYR A 89 -2.48 -3.24 -3.95
N ASN A 90 -1.18 -3.11 -4.19
CA ASN A 90 -0.22 -2.75 -3.16
C ASN A 90 0.57 -1.51 -3.56
N GLY A 91 0.71 -0.57 -2.63
CA GLY A 91 1.62 0.55 -2.75
C GLY A 91 3.04 0.13 -2.35
N HIS A 92 4.02 0.35 -3.23
CA HIS A 92 5.41 0.02 -2.97
C HIS A 92 6.28 1.28 -3.10
N PRO A 93 6.93 1.73 -2.00
CA PRO A 93 7.67 3.00 -1.99
C PRO A 93 9.07 2.87 -2.65
N ALA A 94 9.09 2.39 -3.89
CA ALA A 94 10.25 2.37 -4.76
C ALA A 94 9.82 2.22 -6.24
N ALA A 95 10.66 2.70 -7.15
CA ALA A 95 10.45 2.62 -8.59
C ALA A 95 10.86 1.22 -9.13
N ILE A 96 10.14 0.17 -8.70
CA ILE A 96 10.52 -1.24 -8.97
C ILE A 96 10.46 -1.64 -10.46
N HIS A 97 9.70 -0.92 -11.28
CA HIS A 97 9.66 -1.14 -12.72
C HIS A 97 10.91 -0.62 -13.44
N LEU A 98 11.61 0.36 -12.85
CA LEU A 98 12.91 0.84 -13.32
C LEU A 98 14.07 0.08 -12.65
N HIS A 99 13.88 -0.35 -11.40
CA HIS A 99 14.88 -0.93 -10.52
C HIS A 99 14.33 -2.19 -9.83
N PRO A 100 14.30 -3.35 -10.53
CA PRO A 100 13.71 -4.58 -9.98
C PRO A 100 14.34 -5.08 -8.69
N GLU A 101 15.60 -4.71 -8.42
CA GLU A 101 16.31 -5.05 -7.19
C GLU A 101 15.72 -4.35 -5.93
N LEU A 102 14.87 -3.35 -6.12
CA LEU A 102 14.16 -2.67 -5.03
C LEU A 102 12.89 -3.39 -4.57
N LYS A 103 12.50 -4.49 -5.22
CA LYS A 103 11.39 -5.34 -4.79
C LYS A 103 11.63 -5.95 -3.41
N GLY A 104 10.55 -6.30 -2.73
CA GLY A 104 10.58 -6.99 -1.44
C GLY A 104 10.80 -6.05 -0.26
N LYS A 105 11.36 -6.60 0.81
CA LYS A 105 11.46 -5.93 2.11
C LYS A 105 12.40 -4.71 2.08
N ASP A 106 12.05 -3.70 2.89
CA ASP A 106 12.84 -2.49 3.15
C ASP A 106 13.26 -1.71 1.88
N PRO A 107 12.34 -1.42 0.93
CA PRO A 107 12.65 -0.78 -0.34
C PRO A 107 13.27 0.61 -0.17
N GLN A 108 12.82 1.39 0.80
CA GLN A 108 13.36 2.72 1.09
C GLN A 108 14.82 2.66 1.56
N GLU A 109 15.15 1.68 2.41
CA GLU A 109 16.52 1.45 2.86
C GLU A 109 17.44 1.01 1.71
N LYS A 110 16.93 0.14 0.82
CA LYS A 110 17.65 -0.26 -0.39
C LYS A 110 17.90 0.93 -1.31
N THR A 111 16.88 1.78 -1.49
CA THR A 111 17.00 3.00 -2.30
C THR A 111 18.03 3.94 -1.70
N TRP A 112 18.04 4.13 -0.39
CA TRP A 112 19.04 4.96 0.28
C TRP A 112 20.46 4.40 0.14
N LYS A 113 20.68 3.12 0.36
CA LYS A 113 22.00 2.49 0.20
C LYS A 113 22.54 2.57 -1.22
N GLY A 114 21.66 2.60 -2.21
CA GLY A 114 22.01 2.76 -3.63
C GLY A 114 21.77 4.17 -4.18
N HIS A 115 21.54 5.19 -3.33
CA HIS A 115 21.06 6.51 -3.77
C HIS A 115 21.91 7.16 -4.86
N ALA A 116 23.24 6.96 -4.84
CA ALA A 116 24.13 7.53 -5.85
C ALA A 116 23.91 6.96 -7.26
N LYS A 117 23.31 5.77 -7.40
CA LYS A 117 23.00 5.16 -8.71
C LYS A 117 21.57 5.38 -9.17
N TYR A 118 20.66 5.75 -8.26
CA TYR A 118 19.26 5.96 -8.61
C TYR A 118 19.00 7.43 -8.90
N HIS A 119 19.09 7.83 -10.17
CA HIS A 119 18.79 9.20 -10.60
C HIS A 119 17.30 9.53 -10.55
N THR A 120 16.46 8.51 -10.67
CA THR A 120 15.01 8.62 -10.55
C THR A 120 14.53 7.72 -9.41
N ILE A 121 13.77 8.29 -8.51
CA ILE A 121 13.13 7.61 -7.37
C ILE A 121 11.62 7.80 -7.42
N GLY A 122 10.88 7.04 -6.65
CA GLY A 122 9.43 7.19 -6.61
C GLY A 122 8.73 6.03 -5.95
N SER A 123 7.42 5.96 -6.17
CA SER A 123 6.57 4.89 -5.68
C SER A 123 5.70 4.36 -6.81
N VAL A 124 5.28 3.12 -6.68
CA VAL A 124 4.37 2.48 -7.61
C VAL A 124 3.17 1.90 -6.89
N ILE A 125 2.06 1.77 -7.62
CA ILE A 125 0.97 0.86 -7.29
C ILE A 125 1.03 -0.29 -8.28
N HIS A 126 1.02 -1.50 -7.78
CA HIS A 126 1.02 -2.69 -8.61
C HIS A 126 -0.12 -3.63 -8.21
N ARG A 127 -0.59 -4.41 -9.17
CA ARG A 127 -1.52 -5.51 -8.91
C ARG A 127 -0.78 -6.58 -8.10
N VAL A 128 -1.42 -7.09 -7.05
CA VAL A 128 -0.84 -8.17 -6.26
C VAL A 128 -0.99 -9.50 -7.00
N THR A 129 0.09 -10.28 -7.01
CA THR A 129 0.16 -11.65 -7.53
C THR A 129 0.69 -12.58 -6.43
N GLU A 130 0.88 -13.85 -6.73
CA GLU A 130 1.50 -14.81 -5.81
C GLU A 130 2.99 -14.55 -5.55
N GLY A 131 3.65 -13.77 -6.43
CA GLY A 131 5.05 -13.37 -6.30
C GLY A 131 5.21 -12.07 -5.53
N VAL A 132 6.43 -11.85 -5.01
CA VAL A 132 6.74 -10.63 -4.23
C VAL A 132 6.96 -9.45 -5.17
N ASP A 133 6.03 -8.50 -5.18
CA ASP A 133 6.05 -7.28 -5.99
C ASP A 133 6.29 -7.53 -7.49
N GLU A 134 5.77 -8.67 -7.99
CA GLU A 134 5.95 -9.11 -9.39
C GLU A 134 4.78 -8.73 -10.30
N GLY A 135 3.67 -8.28 -9.72
CA GLY A 135 2.49 -7.91 -10.48
C GLY A 135 2.71 -6.67 -11.33
N GLU A 136 1.82 -6.49 -12.32
CA GLU A 136 1.82 -5.35 -13.19
C GLU A 136 1.76 -4.02 -12.41
N VAL A 137 2.68 -3.11 -12.71
CA VAL A 137 2.63 -1.73 -12.21
C VAL A 137 1.54 -1.00 -12.98
N VAL A 138 0.50 -0.57 -12.26
CA VAL A 138 -0.68 0.10 -12.82
C VAL A 138 -0.63 1.60 -12.66
N HIS A 139 0.16 2.10 -11.72
CA HIS A 139 0.39 3.54 -11.53
C HIS A 139 1.78 3.79 -10.93
N SER A 140 2.36 4.95 -11.22
CA SER A 140 3.66 5.35 -10.65
C SER A 140 3.80 6.86 -10.55
N VAL A 141 4.40 7.32 -9.47
CA VAL A 141 4.86 8.70 -9.30
C VAL A 141 6.37 8.69 -9.16
N LEU A 142 7.04 9.38 -10.07
CA LEU A 142 8.49 9.42 -10.16
C LEU A 142 9.00 10.86 -9.98
N ARG A 143 10.18 11.01 -9.40
CA ARG A 143 10.88 12.28 -9.22
C ARG A 143 12.37 12.11 -9.43
N ASP A 144 13.05 13.18 -9.86
CA ASP A 144 14.51 13.22 -9.86
C ASP A 144 15.02 13.10 -8.43
N ASN A 145 16.06 12.29 -8.24
CA ASN A 145 16.66 12.10 -6.94
C ASN A 145 17.65 13.23 -6.62
N THR A 146 17.17 14.25 -5.95
CA THR A 146 17.96 15.38 -5.44
C THR A 146 18.19 15.29 -3.93
N CYS A 147 17.84 14.16 -3.30
CA CYS A 147 17.93 13.99 -1.85
C CYS A 147 19.38 13.88 -1.39
N ILE A 148 19.74 14.67 -0.40
CA ILE A 148 21.09 14.70 0.21
C ILE A 148 21.12 13.88 1.51
N THR A 149 19.97 13.76 2.19
CA THR A 149 19.85 13.02 3.44
C THR A 149 18.89 11.84 3.31
N LYS A 150 19.06 10.86 4.19
CA LYS A 150 18.15 9.70 4.29
C LYS A 150 16.73 10.13 4.61
N GLU A 151 16.58 11.13 5.46
CA GLU A 151 15.27 11.66 5.85
C GLU A 151 14.55 12.31 4.67
N GLU A 152 15.26 13.12 3.89
CA GLU A 152 14.69 13.71 2.65
C GLU A 152 14.23 12.63 1.68
N LEU A 153 15.04 11.60 1.46
CA LEU A 153 14.67 10.49 0.57
C LEU A 153 13.42 9.76 1.09
N TYR A 154 13.36 9.44 2.37
CA TYR A 154 12.22 8.74 2.96
C TYR A 154 10.94 9.58 2.86
N ASN A 155 11.01 10.88 3.12
CA ASN A 155 9.90 11.80 2.97
C ASN A 155 9.46 11.90 1.51
N THR A 156 10.39 12.03 0.57
CA THR A 156 10.09 12.06 -0.87
C THR A 156 9.39 10.76 -1.33
N LEU A 157 9.87 9.60 -0.91
CA LEU A 157 9.24 8.32 -1.26
C LEU A 157 7.85 8.17 -0.63
N LYS A 158 7.66 8.66 0.59
CA LYS A 158 6.36 8.69 1.26
C LYS A 158 5.38 9.60 0.53
N ASP A 159 5.82 10.78 0.11
CA ASP A 159 5.00 11.71 -0.66
C ASP A 159 4.63 11.12 -2.03
N CYS A 160 5.58 10.48 -2.73
CA CYS A 160 5.30 9.77 -3.97
C CYS A 160 4.28 8.64 -3.76
N SER A 161 4.38 7.88 -2.66
CA SER A 161 3.44 6.82 -2.34
C SER A 161 2.03 7.36 -2.14
N LEU A 162 1.88 8.39 -1.31
CA LEU A 162 0.60 9.04 -1.11
C LEU A 162 0.03 9.59 -2.42
N GLN A 163 0.82 10.33 -3.18
CA GLN A 163 0.40 10.88 -4.47
C GLN A 163 -0.03 9.79 -5.45
N SER A 164 0.68 8.67 -5.51
CA SER A 164 0.30 7.52 -6.35
C SER A 164 -1.12 7.02 -6.02
N TRP A 165 -1.45 6.90 -4.75
CA TRP A 165 -2.79 6.51 -4.32
C TRP A 165 -3.84 7.57 -4.64
N LEU A 166 -3.55 8.85 -4.44
CA LEU A 166 -4.48 9.94 -4.72
C LEU A 166 -4.81 10.04 -6.21
N GLU A 167 -3.89 9.69 -7.09
CA GLU A 167 -4.09 9.69 -8.54
C GLU A 167 -4.78 8.40 -9.04
N PHE A 168 -4.51 7.25 -8.41
CA PHE A 168 -5.05 5.95 -8.81
C PHE A 168 -6.48 5.70 -8.33
N LEU A 169 -6.80 6.07 -7.09
CA LEU A 169 -8.06 5.68 -6.44
C LEU A 169 -9.34 6.28 -7.06
N PRO A 170 -9.37 7.50 -7.61
CA PRO A 170 -10.60 8.07 -8.18
C PRO A 170 -11.28 7.21 -9.25
N GLU A 171 -10.53 6.38 -9.96
CA GLU A 171 -11.08 5.47 -10.97
C GLU A 171 -11.72 4.21 -10.34
N HIS A 172 -11.52 3.96 -9.07
CA HIS A 172 -11.89 2.71 -8.39
C HIS A 172 -12.87 2.89 -7.22
N ILE A 173 -12.91 4.06 -6.62
CA ILE A 173 -13.80 4.39 -5.50
C ILE A 173 -14.67 5.60 -5.87
N ASN A 174 -15.79 5.77 -5.18
CA ASN A 174 -16.63 6.97 -5.35
C ASN A 174 -16.04 8.13 -4.54
N VAL A 175 -15.46 9.07 -5.20
CA VAL A 175 -14.96 10.34 -4.66
C VAL A 175 -15.67 11.52 -5.27
#